data_4b379a08841b55a544b84f5e03c78e93
#
_entry.id   4b379a08841b55a544b84f5e03c78e93
#
_cell.length_a   1.000
_cell.length_b   1.000
_cell.length_c   1.000
_cell.angle_alpha   90.00
_cell.angle_beta   90.00
_cell.angle_gamma   90.00
#
_symmetry.space_group_name_H-M   'P 1'
#
loop_
_entity.id
_entity.type
_entity.pdbx_description
1 polymer ?
#
loop_
_entity_poly.entity_id
_entity_poly.type
_entity_poly.pdbx_seq_one_letter_code
_entity_poly.pdbx_strand_id
1 'polypeptide(L)' 'MAIKLKITQVKSGIGRSDTQNRTLQGLGLRGPRHSVVLQDTDAIRGMIRKVSHLVSVESAD' A
#
# COMPACT_ATOMS: atom_id res chain seq x y z
N MET A 1 -0.48 16.68 -13.85
CA MET A 1 0.73 15.87 -13.80
C MET A 1 0.44 14.58 -13.06
N ALA A 2 0.94 13.49 -13.56
CA ALA A 2 0.80 12.22 -12.87
C ALA A 2 1.74 12.20 -11.67
N ILE A 3 1.18 12.15 -10.50
CA ILE A 3 1.96 12.01 -9.27
C ILE A 3 2.00 10.52 -8.94
N LYS A 4 3.17 10.05 -8.56
CA LYS A 4 3.37 8.66 -8.16
C LYS A 4 3.62 8.60 -6.66
N LEU A 5 3.17 7.52 -6.06
CA LEU A 5 3.34 7.27 -4.63
C LEU A 5 4.17 6.01 -4.47
N LYS A 6 5.17 6.09 -3.59
CA LYS A 6 5.93 4.92 -3.17
C LYS A 6 5.30 4.41 -1.87
N ILE A 7 4.81 3.19 -1.92
CA ILE A 7 4.13 2.56 -0.80
C ILE A 7 5.00 1.42 -0.31
N THR A 8 5.37 1.47 0.96
CA THR A 8 6.23 0.46 1.58
C THR A 8 5.46 -0.20 2.70
N GLN A 9 5.38 -1.52 2.69
CA GLN A 9 4.77 -2.24 3.79
C GLN A 9 5.76 -2.28 4.96
N VAL A 10 5.35 -1.71 6.10
CA VAL A 10 6.22 -1.61 7.27
C VAL A 10 5.88 -2.64 8.34
N LYS A 11 4.69 -3.24 8.27
CA LYS A 11 4.26 -4.27 9.22
C LYS A 11 3.78 -5.49 8.48
N SER A 12 3.96 -6.67 9.10
CA SER A 12 3.49 -7.92 8.53
C SER A 12 1.96 -7.96 8.45
N GLY A 13 1.43 -8.62 7.41
CA GLY A 13 0.01 -8.89 7.29
C GLY A 13 -0.45 -10.09 8.10
N ILE A 14 0.47 -10.79 8.77
CA ILE A 14 0.13 -11.95 9.58
C ILE A 14 -0.73 -11.50 10.76
N GLY A 15 -1.85 -12.21 10.98
CA GLY A 15 -2.78 -11.84 12.04
C GLY A 15 -3.74 -10.73 11.67
N ARG A 16 -3.67 -10.19 10.45
CA ARG A 16 -4.59 -9.17 9.96
C ARG A 16 -5.77 -9.84 9.26
N SER A 17 -6.84 -9.06 9.03
CA SER A 17 -8.02 -9.58 8.36
C SER A 17 -7.72 -9.93 6.90
N ASP A 18 -8.51 -10.85 6.33
CA ASP A 18 -8.37 -11.21 4.92
C ASP A 18 -8.55 -9.99 4.01
N THR A 19 -9.46 -9.08 4.37
CA THR A 19 -9.70 -7.87 3.59
C THR A 19 -8.45 -7.02 3.52
N GLN A 20 -7.75 -6.84 4.65
CA GLN A 20 -6.51 -6.07 4.69
C GLN A 20 -5.42 -6.75 3.86
N ASN A 21 -5.29 -8.08 3.98
CA ASN A 21 -4.31 -8.83 3.20
C ASN A 21 -4.59 -8.74 1.71
N ARG A 22 -5.85 -8.82 1.31
CA ARG A 22 -6.23 -8.67 -0.10
C ARG A 22 -5.92 -7.27 -0.61
N THR A 23 -6.11 -6.26 0.22
CA THR A 23 -5.79 -4.88 -0.14
C THR A 23 -4.28 -4.72 -0.35
N LEU A 24 -3.47 -5.30 0.54
CA LEU A 24 -2.02 -5.28 0.36
C LEU A 24 -1.60 -5.98 -0.93
N GLN A 25 -2.20 -7.12 -1.24
CA GLN A 25 -1.93 -7.84 -2.49
C GLN A 25 -2.37 -7.03 -3.70
N GLY A 26 -3.51 -6.36 -3.60
CA GLY A 26 -4.01 -5.49 -4.67
C GLY A 26 -3.08 -4.32 -4.95
N LEU A 27 -2.37 -3.84 -3.95
CA LEU A 27 -1.35 -2.81 -4.11
C LEU A 27 -0.04 -3.38 -4.67
N GLY A 28 0.15 -4.69 -4.64
CA GLY A 28 1.37 -5.33 -5.09
C GLY A 28 2.37 -5.60 -3.99
N LEU A 29 1.97 -5.38 -2.74
CA LEU A 29 2.84 -5.60 -1.59
C LEU A 29 2.77 -7.07 -1.16
N ARG A 30 3.92 -7.71 -1.03
CA ARG A 30 3.99 -9.15 -0.73
C ARG A 30 4.59 -9.46 0.62
N GLY A 31 5.02 -8.47 1.35
CA GLY A 31 5.57 -8.71 2.67
C GLY A 31 6.17 -7.46 3.27
N PRO A 32 6.62 -7.54 4.53
CA PRO A 32 7.25 -6.40 5.18
C PRO A 32 8.45 -5.90 4.38
N ARG A 33 8.64 -4.59 4.37
CA ARG A 33 9.73 -3.91 3.67
C ARG A 33 9.64 -3.97 2.14
N HIS A 34 8.58 -4.59 1.59
CA HIS A 34 8.34 -4.57 0.17
C HIS A 34 7.77 -3.21 -0.23
N SER A 35 8.26 -2.64 -1.32
CA SER A 35 7.83 -1.33 -1.81
C SER A 35 7.30 -1.43 -3.22
N VAL A 36 6.32 -0.60 -3.54
CA VAL A 36 5.80 -0.45 -4.90
C VAL A 36 5.61 1.02 -5.22
N VAL A 37 5.68 1.36 -6.49
CA VAL A 37 5.40 2.71 -6.96
C VAL A 37 4.14 2.64 -7.82
N LEU A 38 3.12 3.39 -7.44
CA LEU A 38 1.82 3.39 -8.11
C LEU A 38 1.41 4.82 -8.39
N GLN A 39 0.53 4.98 -9.37
CA GLN A 39 -0.03 6.30 -9.69
C GLN A 39 -0.97 6.73 -8.56
N ASP A 40 -0.96 8.03 -8.28
CA ASP A 40 -1.85 8.61 -7.27
C ASP A 40 -3.24 8.78 -7.88
N THR A 41 -4.08 7.80 -7.65
CA THR A 41 -5.48 7.82 -8.07
C THR A 41 -6.39 7.64 -6.86
N ASP A 42 -7.66 8.00 -7.01
CA ASP A 42 -8.64 7.84 -5.92
C ASP A 42 -8.75 6.37 -5.51
N ALA A 43 -8.71 5.45 -6.47
CA ALA A 43 -8.78 4.02 -6.18
C ALA A 43 -7.59 3.58 -5.33
N ILE A 44 -6.38 4.01 -5.70
CA ILE A 44 -5.16 3.66 -4.95
C ILE A 44 -5.20 4.28 -3.55
N ARG A 45 -5.62 5.52 -3.44
CA ARG A 45 -5.73 6.17 -2.13
C ARG A 45 -6.75 5.47 -1.24
N GLY A 46 -7.86 5.02 -1.80
CA GLY A 46 -8.86 4.26 -1.06
C GLY A 46 -8.29 2.95 -0.51
N MET A 47 -7.48 2.26 -1.31
CA MET A 47 -6.82 1.04 -0.86
C MET A 47 -5.80 1.33 0.24
N ILE A 48 -5.02 2.39 0.09
CA ILE A 48 -4.03 2.79 1.09
C ILE A 48 -4.69 3.09 2.44
N ARG A 49 -5.84 3.75 2.43
CA ARG A 49 -6.56 4.08 3.67
C ARG A 49 -6.90 2.84 4.49
N LYS A 50 -7.26 1.76 3.81
CA LYS A 50 -7.65 0.52 4.49
C LYS A 50 -6.49 -0.12 5.24
N VAL A 51 -5.27 0.13 4.79
CA VAL A 51 -4.07 -0.48 5.37
C VAL A 51 -3.04 0.56 5.81
N SER A 52 -3.49 1.79 6.05
CA SER A 52 -2.59 2.90 6.38
C SER A 52 -1.72 2.62 7.60
N HIS A 53 -2.22 1.83 8.55
CA HIS A 53 -1.47 1.44 9.75
C HIS A 53 -0.40 0.39 9.47
N LEU A 54 -0.36 -0.16 8.26
CA LEU A 54 0.58 -1.21 7.88
C LEU A 54 1.62 -0.73 6.87
N VAL A 55 1.42 0.45 6.30
CA VAL A 55 2.27 0.94 5.21
C VAL A 55 2.75 2.35 5.47
N SER A 56 3.84 2.71 4.80
CA SER A 56 4.34 4.07 4.74
C SER A 56 4.22 4.55 3.29
N VAL A 57 3.76 5.77 3.10
CA VAL A 57 3.54 6.33 1.77
C VAL A 57 4.36 7.60 1.63
N GLU A 58 5.06 7.72 0.52
CA GLU A 58 5.82 8.93 0.21
C GLU A 58 5.70 9.23 -1.28
N SER A 59 5.92 10.50 -1.62
CA SER A 59 5.92 10.91 -3.01
C SER A 59 7.12 10.30 -3.73
N ALA A 60 6.86 9.74 -4.91
CA ALA A 60 7.89 9.09 -5.71
C ALA A 60 8.12 9.82 -7.03
N ASP A 61 7.61 10.99 -7.15
CA ASP A 61 7.67 11.77 -8.38
C ASP A 61 9.06 12.38 -8.60
#